data_d69f4f8198898e3fb86cb865704950f5
#
_entry.id   d69f4f8198898e3fb86cb865704950f5
#
_cell.length_a   1.000
_cell.length_b   1.000
_cell.length_c   1.000
_cell.angle_alpha   90.00
_cell.angle_beta   90.00
_cell.angle_gamma   90.00
#
_symmetry.space_group_name_H-M   'P 1'
#
loop_
_entity.id
_entity.type
_entity.pdbx_description
1 polymer ?
#
loop_
_entity_poly.entity_id
_entity_poly.type
_entity_poly.pdbx_seq_one_letter_code
_entity_poly.pdbx_strand_id
1 'polypeptide(L)'
;MKKVLVASPVRQKPAILKEFLWSLEQLDTTGMTVSYAFVDDHPEECRLLRDFAAGRDNVQILSGDRPGDIYHCTEQTHHWQEDLIWKVAGYKNRFLQMAREGGYDYLFLVDSDLVLHPRTLVHLAGLDQDIVSEVFWTRWQPDLPPMPQVWVGDQYRLHPMQRGEELGVGEVARRREEFLAMLRQPGTYR
;
A
#
# COMPACT_ATOMS: atom_id res chain seq x y z
N MET A 1 16.98 -16.66 8.74
CA MET A 1 15.60 -16.11 8.67
C MET A 1 15.71 -14.70 8.12
N LYS A 2 14.84 -14.34 7.19
CA LYS A 2 14.79 -12.98 6.62
C LYS A 2 14.12 -12.03 7.60
N LYS A 3 14.69 -10.86 7.80
CA LYS A 3 14.12 -9.79 8.64
C LYS A 3 13.25 -8.88 7.78
N VAL A 4 11.99 -8.74 8.13
CA VAL A 4 11.02 -7.93 7.39
C VAL A 4 10.46 -6.84 8.27
N LEU A 5 10.47 -5.60 7.78
CA LEU A 5 9.75 -4.49 8.37
C LEU A 5 8.44 -4.27 7.60
N VAL A 6 7.30 -4.52 8.24
CA VAL A 6 5.98 -4.14 7.72
C VAL A 6 5.66 -2.75 8.22
N ALA A 7 5.41 -1.81 7.32
CA ALA A 7 5.27 -0.40 7.69
C ALA A 7 4.09 0.30 7.00
N SER A 8 3.36 1.09 7.78
CA SER A 8 2.17 1.81 7.31
C SER A 8 2.02 3.18 7.96
N PRO A 9 1.81 4.26 7.18
CA PRO A 9 1.20 5.48 7.71
C PRO A 9 -0.29 5.22 7.97
N VAL A 10 -0.77 5.63 9.15
CA VAL A 10 -2.13 5.28 9.60
C VAL A 10 -2.91 6.53 9.96
N ARG A 11 -3.94 6.81 9.17
CA ARG A 11 -5.03 7.76 9.45
C ARG A 11 -6.30 7.22 8.84
N GLN A 12 -6.99 6.33 9.57
CA GLN A 12 -8.07 5.55 9.01
C GLN A 12 -9.27 5.46 9.97
N LYS A 13 -10.48 5.25 9.42
CA LYS A 13 -11.68 4.99 10.21
C LYS A 13 -11.51 3.71 11.04
N PRO A 14 -11.98 3.68 12.30
CA PRO A 14 -11.73 2.55 13.20
C PRO A 14 -12.16 1.18 12.65
N ALA A 15 -13.29 1.12 11.92
CA ALA A 15 -13.77 -0.14 11.35
C ALA A 15 -12.81 -0.70 10.29
N ILE A 16 -12.29 0.16 9.41
CA ILE A 16 -11.34 -0.22 8.35
C ILE A 16 -9.99 -0.59 8.96
N LEU A 17 -9.51 0.23 9.90
CA LEU A 17 -8.25 -0.05 10.59
C LEU A 17 -8.26 -1.38 11.33
N LYS A 18 -9.39 -1.75 11.93
CA LYS A 18 -9.54 -3.04 12.60
C LYS A 18 -9.34 -4.21 11.64
N GLU A 19 -9.94 -4.17 10.46
CA GLU A 19 -9.80 -5.21 9.44
C GLU A 19 -8.36 -5.27 8.90
N PHE A 20 -7.73 -4.11 8.68
CA PHE A 20 -6.32 -4.05 8.30
C PHE A 20 -5.41 -4.72 9.34
N LEU A 21 -5.51 -4.32 10.62
CA LEU A 21 -4.69 -4.86 11.70
C LEU A 21 -4.94 -6.37 11.89
N TRP A 22 -6.20 -6.80 11.81
CA TRP A 22 -6.54 -8.22 11.85
C TRP A 22 -5.86 -8.98 10.69
N SER A 23 -5.85 -8.43 9.48
CA SER A 23 -5.19 -9.06 8.33
C SER A 23 -3.68 -9.20 8.51
N LEU A 24 -3.02 -8.26 9.20
CA LEU A 24 -1.60 -8.35 9.55
C LEU A 24 -1.32 -9.53 10.51
N GLU A 25 -2.24 -9.79 11.44
CA GLU A 25 -2.13 -10.93 12.37
C GLU A 25 -2.27 -12.29 11.68
N GLN A 26 -2.95 -12.32 10.52
CA GLN A 26 -3.14 -13.55 9.75
C GLN A 26 -2.02 -13.84 8.75
N LEU A 27 -1.02 -12.96 8.62
CA LEU A 27 0.06 -13.16 7.65
C LEU A 27 0.88 -14.41 7.98
N ASP A 28 1.09 -15.23 6.96
CA ASP A 28 2.09 -16.29 7.01
C ASP A 28 3.49 -15.67 7.00
N THR A 29 4.21 -15.85 8.11
CA THR A 29 5.56 -15.34 8.32
C THR A 29 6.62 -16.44 8.32
N THR A 30 6.30 -17.61 7.74
CA THR A 30 7.21 -18.77 7.71
C THR A 30 8.56 -18.37 7.09
N GLY A 31 9.64 -18.64 7.83
CA GLY A 31 11.01 -18.32 7.41
C GLY A 31 11.40 -16.84 7.62
N MET A 32 10.56 -16.02 8.24
CA MET A 32 10.76 -14.59 8.45
C MET A 32 10.70 -14.22 9.93
N THR A 33 11.42 -13.16 10.29
CA THR A 33 11.22 -12.39 11.52
C THR A 33 10.60 -11.06 11.14
N VAL A 34 9.35 -10.85 11.53
CA VAL A 34 8.58 -9.66 11.14
C VAL A 34 8.53 -8.67 12.29
N SER A 35 8.79 -7.41 11.98
CA SER A 35 8.55 -6.25 12.85
C SER A 35 7.57 -5.31 12.17
N TYR A 36 6.84 -4.55 12.98
CA TYR A 36 5.84 -3.60 12.50
C TYR A 36 6.23 -2.18 12.89
N ALA A 37 6.04 -1.23 11.97
CA ALA A 37 6.19 0.18 12.24
C ALA A 37 4.99 0.95 11.70
N PHE A 38 4.34 1.72 12.58
CA PHE A 38 3.21 2.55 12.21
C PHE A 38 3.55 4.02 12.50
N VAL A 39 3.18 4.91 11.58
CA VAL A 39 3.08 6.35 11.89
C VAL A 39 1.62 6.66 12.17
N ASP A 40 1.31 6.96 13.42
CA ASP A 40 -0.04 7.36 13.85
C ASP A 40 -0.28 8.84 13.54
N ASP A 41 -1.01 9.10 12.45
CA ASP A 41 -1.36 10.44 11.98
C ASP A 41 -2.80 10.85 12.40
N HIS A 42 -3.41 10.18 13.37
CA HIS A 42 -4.70 10.61 13.91
C HIS A 42 -4.54 11.88 14.76
N PRO A 43 -5.60 12.71 14.85
CA PRO A 43 -5.59 13.91 15.69
C PRO A 43 -5.32 13.60 17.17
N GLU A 44 -5.84 12.48 17.63
CA GLU A 44 -5.61 11.89 18.95
C GLU A 44 -4.94 10.53 18.80
N GLU A 45 -4.28 10.09 19.84
CA GLU A 45 -3.58 8.80 19.88
C GLU A 45 -4.53 7.62 19.58
N CYS A 46 -4.21 6.82 18.56
CA CYS A 46 -5.06 5.75 18.09
C CYS A 46 -5.04 4.54 19.03
N ARG A 47 -6.17 4.30 19.72
CA ARG A 47 -6.30 3.17 20.63
C ARG A 47 -6.09 1.83 19.94
N LEU A 48 -6.59 1.62 18.72
CA LEU A 48 -6.44 0.36 18.00
C LEU A 48 -4.97 0.01 17.72
N LEU A 49 -4.14 0.99 17.39
CA LEU A 49 -2.70 0.77 17.22
C LEU A 49 -2.03 0.39 18.55
N ARG A 50 -2.41 1.03 19.64
CA ARG A 50 -1.89 0.68 20.97
C ARG A 50 -2.31 -0.72 21.40
N ASP A 51 -3.58 -1.07 21.18
CA ASP A 51 -4.09 -2.41 21.49
C ASP A 51 -3.35 -3.46 20.65
N PHE A 52 -3.07 -3.18 19.37
CA PHE A 52 -2.28 -4.05 18.50
C PHE A 52 -0.83 -4.18 18.98
N ALA A 53 -0.22 -3.11 19.50
CA ALA A 53 1.15 -3.14 20.02
C ALA A 53 1.25 -3.77 21.43
N ALA A 54 0.15 -3.87 22.15
CA ALA A 54 0.15 -4.36 23.53
C ALA A 54 0.69 -5.79 23.61
N GLY A 55 1.76 -5.98 24.41
CA GLY A 55 2.41 -7.27 24.59
C GLY A 55 3.25 -7.76 23.39
N ARG A 56 3.55 -6.89 22.43
CA ARG A 56 4.39 -7.18 21.28
C ARG A 56 5.64 -6.31 21.26
N ASP A 57 6.82 -6.91 21.42
CA ASP A 57 8.10 -6.20 21.38
C ASP A 57 8.56 -5.83 19.96
N ASN A 58 7.90 -6.38 18.95
CA ASN A 58 8.20 -6.17 17.55
C ASN A 58 7.32 -5.12 16.85
N VAL A 59 6.58 -4.30 17.61
CA VAL A 59 5.72 -3.24 17.10
C VAL A 59 6.19 -1.89 17.60
N GLN A 60 6.43 -0.97 16.67
CA GLN A 60 6.78 0.42 16.96
C GLN A 60 5.71 1.37 16.42
N ILE A 61 5.21 2.27 17.27
CA ILE A 61 4.29 3.34 16.88
C ILE A 61 5.05 4.66 16.97
N LEU A 62 5.11 5.37 15.87
CA LEU A 62 5.71 6.70 15.74
C LEU A 62 4.58 7.73 15.66
N SER A 63 4.80 8.90 16.26
CA SER A 63 3.87 10.02 16.10
C SER A 63 3.97 10.58 14.68
N GLY A 64 2.82 10.84 14.07
CA GLY A 64 2.72 11.65 12.87
C GLY A 64 2.90 13.14 13.17
N ASP A 65 3.03 13.93 12.12
CA ASP A 65 3.12 15.39 12.23
C ASP A 65 1.72 15.93 12.54
N ARG A 66 1.52 16.36 13.78
CA ARG A 66 0.28 17.03 14.22
C ARG A 66 0.40 18.52 13.93
N PRO A 67 -0.63 19.28 13.87
CA PRO A 67 -2.04 19.20 13.50
C PRO A 67 -2.41 20.19 12.39
N GLY A 68 -3.63 20.17 11.93
CA GLY A 68 -4.28 21.20 11.13
C GLY A 68 -4.59 20.80 9.70
N ASP A 69 -4.04 19.71 9.22
CA ASP A 69 -4.33 19.25 7.88
C ASP A 69 -5.74 18.66 7.83
N ILE A 70 -6.60 19.33 7.11
CA ILE A 70 -7.92 18.82 6.81
C ILE A 70 -7.74 17.70 5.77
N TYR A 71 -7.65 16.46 6.25
CA TYR A 71 -7.72 15.31 5.37
C TYR A 71 -9.15 15.15 4.88
N HIS A 72 -9.39 15.62 3.67
CA HIS A 72 -10.68 15.46 3.02
C HIS A 72 -10.74 14.08 2.35
N CYS A 73 -11.43 13.16 2.99
CA CYS A 73 -11.79 11.88 2.42
C CYS A 73 -13.31 11.80 2.31
N THR A 74 -13.82 11.66 1.10
CA THR A 74 -15.23 11.32 0.87
C THR A 74 -15.38 9.80 0.80
N GLU A 75 -16.63 9.30 0.73
CA GLU A 75 -16.87 7.87 0.51
C GLU A 75 -16.41 7.38 -0.88
N GLN A 76 -16.16 8.31 -1.79
CA GLN A 76 -15.86 8.03 -3.20
C GLN A 76 -14.40 8.27 -3.58
N THR A 77 -13.67 9.15 -2.87
CA THR A 77 -12.30 9.48 -3.24
C THR A 77 -11.53 10.17 -2.11
N HIS A 78 -10.20 10.02 -2.17
CA HIS A 78 -9.27 10.80 -1.39
C HIS A 78 -8.87 12.04 -2.18
N HIS A 79 -9.02 13.21 -1.59
CA HIS A 79 -8.55 14.45 -2.19
C HIS A 79 -7.08 14.66 -1.83
N TRP A 80 -6.20 14.21 -2.71
CA TRP A 80 -4.76 14.36 -2.54
C TRP A 80 -4.35 15.80 -2.86
N GLN A 81 -4.01 16.54 -1.82
CA GLN A 81 -3.33 17.84 -1.94
C GLN A 81 -1.83 17.62 -1.93
N GLU A 82 -1.06 18.51 -2.54
CA GLU A 82 0.39 18.39 -2.67
C GLU A 82 1.06 18.23 -1.29
N ASP A 83 0.67 19.03 -0.31
CA ASP A 83 1.20 18.95 1.06
C ASP A 83 0.97 17.59 1.70
N LEU A 84 -0.19 16.96 1.46
CA LEU A 84 -0.49 15.62 1.96
C LEU A 84 0.38 14.56 1.29
N ILE A 85 0.63 14.69 0.00
CA ILE A 85 1.53 13.79 -0.75
C ILE A 85 2.94 13.84 -0.15
N TRP A 86 3.48 15.04 0.07
CA TRP A 86 4.80 15.22 0.67
C TRP A 86 4.88 14.76 2.12
N LYS A 87 3.83 14.95 2.89
CA LYS A 87 3.71 14.45 4.25
C LYS A 87 3.79 12.93 4.29
N VAL A 88 2.98 12.23 3.48
CA VAL A 88 2.99 10.77 3.40
C VAL A 88 4.33 10.25 2.86
N ALA A 89 4.92 10.94 1.88
CA ALA A 89 6.27 10.63 1.40
C ALA A 89 7.32 10.74 2.52
N GLY A 90 7.21 11.76 3.38
CA GLY A 90 8.05 11.91 4.57
C GLY A 90 7.94 10.72 5.52
N TYR A 91 6.73 10.21 5.77
CA TYR A 91 6.53 9.01 6.60
C TYR A 91 7.14 7.76 5.94
N LYS A 92 6.94 7.57 4.65
CA LYS A 92 7.54 6.45 3.90
C LYS A 92 9.07 6.52 3.91
N ASN A 93 9.67 7.72 3.83
CA ASN A 93 11.11 7.92 3.98
C ASN A 93 11.63 7.53 5.37
N ARG A 94 10.87 7.81 6.45
CA ARG A 94 11.23 7.35 7.81
C ARG A 94 11.27 5.82 7.87
N PHE A 95 10.33 5.12 7.25
CA PHE A 95 10.34 3.66 7.20
C PHE A 95 11.52 3.10 6.39
N LEU A 96 11.88 3.74 5.27
CA LEU A 96 13.09 3.40 4.51
C LEU A 96 14.36 3.53 5.36
N GLN A 97 14.45 4.62 6.13
CA GLN A 97 15.57 4.83 7.05
C GLN A 97 15.60 3.77 8.15
N MET A 98 14.46 3.50 8.78
CA MET A 98 14.34 2.45 9.82
C MET A 98 14.73 1.07 9.28
N ALA A 99 14.28 0.72 8.08
CA ALA A 99 14.62 -0.56 7.46
C ALA A 99 16.13 -0.69 7.23
N ARG A 100 16.76 0.36 6.72
CA ARG A 100 18.21 0.41 6.49
C ARG A 100 18.99 0.31 7.80
N GLU A 101 18.67 1.14 8.80
CA GLU A 101 19.37 1.21 10.08
C GLU A 101 19.15 -0.04 10.93
N GLY A 102 17.97 -0.65 10.86
CA GLY A 102 17.62 -1.88 11.55
C GLY A 102 18.16 -3.15 10.89
N GLY A 103 18.80 -3.03 9.71
CA GLY A 103 19.35 -4.17 8.97
C GLY A 103 18.27 -5.15 8.56
N TYR A 104 17.12 -4.66 8.08
CA TYR A 104 16.06 -5.48 7.53
C TYR A 104 16.42 -5.91 6.10
N ASP A 105 16.09 -7.17 5.76
CA ASP A 105 16.26 -7.70 4.41
C ASP A 105 15.18 -7.16 3.46
N TYR A 106 13.97 -6.95 3.99
CA TYR A 106 12.83 -6.44 3.22
C TYR A 106 12.09 -5.35 3.98
N LEU A 107 11.60 -4.36 3.24
CA LEU A 107 10.61 -3.39 3.70
C LEU A 107 9.31 -3.63 2.92
N PHE A 108 8.23 -3.95 3.63
CA PHE A 108 6.89 -4.06 3.08
C PHE A 108 6.07 -2.82 3.45
N LEU A 109 5.95 -1.90 2.50
CA LEU A 109 5.09 -0.73 2.63
C LEU A 109 3.66 -1.11 2.25
N VAL A 110 2.70 -0.83 3.13
CA VAL A 110 1.29 -1.16 2.93
C VAL A 110 0.41 -0.02 3.43
N ASP A 111 -0.63 0.30 2.68
CA ASP A 111 -1.60 1.32 3.08
C ASP A 111 -2.65 0.72 4.04
N SER A 112 -3.11 1.51 5.02
CA SER A 112 -3.92 1.05 6.15
C SER A 112 -5.41 0.81 5.84
N ASP A 113 -5.78 0.79 4.58
CA ASP A 113 -7.11 0.48 4.05
C ASP A 113 -7.16 -0.84 3.26
N LEU A 114 -6.08 -1.59 3.28
CA LEU A 114 -5.97 -2.88 2.59
C LEU A 114 -6.17 -4.04 3.57
N VAL A 115 -6.94 -5.04 3.15
CA VAL A 115 -7.03 -6.34 3.83
C VAL A 115 -6.18 -7.34 3.07
N LEU A 116 -5.13 -7.82 3.71
CA LEU A 116 -4.13 -8.67 3.07
C LEU A 116 -4.54 -10.14 3.08
N HIS A 117 -4.23 -10.84 2.00
CA HIS A 117 -4.31 -12.30 1.99
C HIS A 117 -3.18 -12.88 2.87
N PRO A 118 -3.42 -13.94 3.66
CA PRO A 118 -2.41 -14.50 4.55
C PRO A 118 -1.07 -14.82 3.89
N ARG A 119 -1.06 -15.21 2.62
CA ARG A 119 0.15 -15.57 1.88
C ARG A 119 0.85 -14.42 1.18
N THR A 120 0.35 -13.18 1.29
CA THR A 120 0.90 -12.01 0.56
C THR A 120 2.40 -11.86 0.84
N LEU A 121 2.82 -11.86 2.10
CA LEU A 121 4.20 -11.60 2.46
C LEU A 121 5.17 -12.70 1.98
N VAL A 122 4.83 -13.97 2.19
CA VAL A 122 5.66 -15.10 1.72
C VAL A 122 5.69 -15.19 0.20
N HIS A 123 4.60 -14.82 -0.46
CA HIS A 123 4.53 -14.77 -1.92
C HIS A 123 5.46 -13.70 -2.50
N LEU A 124 5.34 -12.46 -2.04
CA LEU A 124 6.16 -11.34 -2.53
C LEU A 124 7.65 -11.58 -2.27
N ALA A 125 8.01 -12.03 -1.07
CA ALA A 125 9.40 -12.34 -0.74
C ALA A 125 9.96 -13.52 -1.57
N GLY A 126 9.10 -14.48 -1.94
CA GLY A 126 9.48 -15.63 -2.77
C GLY A 126 9.75 -15.31 -4.24
N LEU A 127 9.33 -14.12 -4.71
CA LEU A 127 9.61 -13.67 -6.08
C LEU A 127 11.07 -13.22 -6.29
N ASP A 128 11.82 -13.00 -5.21
CA ASP A 128 13.25 -12.61 -5.23
C ASP A 128 13.54 -11.44 -6.17
N GLN A 129 12.73 -10.38 -6.07
CA GLN A 129 12.88 -9.14 -6.83
C GLN A 129 13.30 -8.00 -5.90
N ASP A 130 14.08 -7.05 -6.41
CA ASP A 130 14.51 -5.85 -5.67
C ASP A 130 13.32 -4.98 -5.27
N ILE A 131 12.34 -4.82 -6.19
CA ILE A 131 11.10 -4.09 -5.97
C ILE A 131 9.96 -4.89 -6.59
N VAL A 132 8.91 -5.15 -5.81
CA VAL A 132 7.72 -5.88 -6.26
C VAL A 132 6.48 -5.33 -5.57
N SER A 133 5.35 -5.35 -6.26
CA SER A 133 4.04 -5.04 -5.70
C SER A 133 2.97 -6.01 -6.18
N GLU A 134 1.96 -6.24 -5.36
CA GLU A 134 0.74 -6.91 -5.77
C GLU A 134 -0.12 -5.98 -6.64
N VAL A 135 -0.80 -6.55 -7.62
CA VAL A 135 -1.88 -5.87 -8.34
C VAL A 135 -3.19 -6.21 -7.66
N PHE A 136 -3.78 -5.24 -6.98
CA PHE A 136 -5.10 -5.41 -6.39
C PHE A 136 -6.16 -4.64 -7.19
N TRP A 137 -7.42 -5.08 -7.06
CA TRP A 137 -8.55 -4.55 -7.82
C TRP A 137 -9.53 -3.87 -6.89
N THR A 138 -9.85 -2.60 -7.17
CA THR A 138 -10.76 -1.78 -6.38
C THR A 138 -12.00 -1.43 -7.18
N ARG A 139 -13.14 -1.53 -6.54
CA ARG A 139 -14.40 -1.01 -7.05
C ARG A 139 -14.64 0.38 -6.45
N TRP A 140 -14.45 1.40 -7.25
CA TRP A 140 -14.59 2.79 -6.81
C TRP A 140 -16.04 3.21 -6.54
N GLN A 141 -16.98 2.61 -7.26
CA GLN A 141 -18.42 2.82 -7.07
C GLN A 141 -19.14 1.48 -7.20
N PRO A 142 -20.28 1.30 -6.49
CA PRO A 142 -21.01 0.01 -6.50
C PRO A 142 -21.35 -0.51 -7.89
N ASP A 143 -21.69 0.40 -8.80
CA ASP A 143 -22.15 0.08 -10.16
C ASP A 143 -21.02 -0.02 -11.21
N LEU A 144 -19.78 0.29 -10.81
CA LEU A 144 -18.63 0.20 -11.72
C LEU A 144 -17.91 -1.16 -11.59
N PRO A 145 -17.31 -1.66 -12.69
CA PRO A 145 -16.47 -2.84 -12.59
C PRO A 145 -15.22 -2.55 -11.75
N PRO A 146 -14.65 -3.57 -11.07
CA PRO A 146 -13.38 -3.40 -10.40
C PRO A 146 -12.27 -3.07 -11.40
N MET A 147 -11.40 -2.13 -11.02
CA MET A 147 -10.26 -1.66 -11.79
C MET A 147 -8.96 -1.94 -11.03
N PRO A 148 -7.85 -2.24 -11.76
CA PRO A 148 -6.58 -2.51 -11.11
C PRO A 148 -5.99 -1.23 -10.51
N GLN A 149 -5.35 -1.36 -9.36
CA GLN A 149 -4.59 -0.27 -8.71
C GLN A 149 -3.14 -0.28 -9.21
N VAL A 150 -3.00 -0.24 -10.52
CA VAL A 150 -1.73 -0.12 -11.24
C VAL A 150 -1.97 0.57 -12.57
N TRP A 151 -1.03 1.41 -12.99
CA TRP A 151 -1.09 2.11 -14.28
C TRP A 151 0.31 2.26 -14.86
N VAL A 152 0.39 2.42 -16.17
CA VAL A 152 1.65 2.48 -16.93
C VAL A 152 2.11 3.90 -17.25
N GLY A 153 1.50 4.90 -16.65
CA GLY A 153 1.87 6.30 -16.83
C GLY A 153 1.01 7.22 -15.99
N ASP A 154 1.31 8.51 -16.01
CA ASP A 154 0.58 9.52 -15.28
C ASP A 154 -0.92 9.53 -15.58
N GLN A 155 -1.70 10.11 -14.68
CA GLN A 155 -3.15 10.29 -14.82
C GLN A 155 -3.91 8.97 -15.02
N TYR A 156 -3.51 7.91 -14.31
CA TYR A 156 -4.19 6.61 -14.35
C TYR A 156 -4.26 6.01 -15.75
N ARG A 157 -3.19 6.14 -16.52
CA ARG A 157 -3.12 5.59 -17.89
C ARG A 157 -2.97 4.07 -17.87
N LEU A 158 -3.93 3.38 -18.45
CA LEU A 158 -4.00 1.91 -18.52
C LEU A 158 -3.62 1.35 -19.90
N HIS A 159 -2.75 2.05 -20.62
CA HIS A 159 -2.23 1.57 -21.90
C HIS A 159 -0.77 2.01 -22.06
N PRO A 160 0.11 1.14 -22.59
CA PRO A 160 1.49 1.52 -22.88
C PRO A 160 1.53 2.52 -24.04
N MET A 161 2.44 3.47 -23.96
CA MET A 161 2.69 4.48 -24.99
C MET A 161 4.17 4.84 -24.99
N GLN A 162 4.76 4.95 -26.16
CA GLN A 162 6.13 5.40 -26.31
C GLN A 162 6.20 6.94 -26.22
N ARG A 163 7.39 7.46 -25.91
CA ARG A 163 7.60 8.91 -25.87
C ARG A 163 7.42 9.52 -27.26
N GLY A 164 6.52 10.49 -27.38
CA GLY A 164 6.20 11.17 -28.66
C GLY A 164 5.27 10.40 -29.58
N GLU A 165 4.73 9.26 -29.13
CA GLU A 165 3.74 8.50 -29.87
C GLU A 165 2.36 9.17 -29.79
N GLU A 166 1.68 9.32 -30.91
CA GLU A 166 0.29 9.78 -30.98
C GLU A 166 -0.61 8.59 -31.33
N LEU A 167 -1.58 8.33 -30.46
CA LEU A 167 -2.49 7.20 -30.63
C LEU A 167 -3.90 7.66 -30.98
N GLY A 168 -4.49 7.03 -31.98
CA GLY A 168 -5.92 7.18 -32.26
C GLY A 168 -6.78 6.50 -31.17
N VAL A 169 -8.06 6.93 -31.06
CA VAL A 169 -9.00 6.44 -30.04
C VAL A 169 -9.15 4.91 -30.06
N GLY A 170 -9.22 4.32 -31.26
CA GLY A 170 -9.34 2.85 -31.40
C GLY A 170 -8.10 2.10 -30.89
N GLU A 171 -6.91 2.64 -31.13
CA GLU A 171 -5.66 2.04 -30.67
C GLU A 171 -5.51 2.15 -29.15
N VAL A 172 -5.88 3.28 -28.55
CA VAL A 172 -5.95 3.45 -27.09
C VAL A 172 -6.88 2.42 -26.47
N ALA A 173 -8.08 2.23 -27.02
CA ALA A 173 -9.04 1.25 -26.53
C ALA A 173 -8.48 -0.18 -26.61
N ARG A 174 -7.90 -0.56 -27.74
CA ARG A 174 -7.29 -1.88 -27.92
C ARG A 174 -6.17 -2.16 -26.92
N ARG A 175 -5.20 -1.25 -26.78
CA ARG A 175 -4.07 -1.41 -25.84
C ARG A 175 -4.53 -1.46 -24.39
N ARG A 176 -5.57 -0.69 -24.04
CA ARG A 176 -6.16 -0.72 -22.70
C ARG A 176 -6.80 -2.09 -22.43
N GLU A 177 -7.56 -2.63 -23.36
CA GLU A 177 -8.18 -3.96 -23.22
C GLU A 177 -7.13 -5.05 -23.08
N GLU A 178 -6.07 -5.02 -23.88
CA GLU A 178 -4.95 -5.95 -23.80
C GLU A 178 -4.24 -5.88 -22.45
N PHE A 179 -3.97 -4.68 -21.93
CA PHE A 179 -3.36 -4.49 -20.63
C PHE A 179 -4.25 -5.03 -19.50
N LEU A 180 -5.55 -4.72 -19.53
CA LEU A 180 -6.50 -5.23 -18.53
C LEU A 180 -6.65 -6.76 -18.62
N ALA A 181 -6.65 -7.33 -19.82
CA ALA A 181 -6.71 -8.78 -20.03
C ALA A 181 -5.46 -9.47 -19.48
N MET A 182 -4.29 -8.89 -19.72
CA MET A 182 -3.01 -9.38 -19.14
C MET A 182 -3.08 -9.42 -17.63
N LEU A 183 -3.47 -8.33 -16.96
CA LEU A 183 -3.51 -8.22 -15.50
C LEU A 183 -4.54 -9.17 -14.84
N ARG A 184 -5.51 -9.71 -15.58
CA ARG A 184 -6.47 -10.70 -15.07
C ARG A 184 -5.90 -12.12 -15.01
N GLN A 185 -4.78 -12.35 -15.67
CA GLN A 185 -4.13 -13.65 -15.66
C GLN A 185 -3.14 -13.72 -14.49
N PRO A 186 -3.04 -14.87 -13.78
CA PRO A 186 -2.00 -15.04 -12.79
C PRO A 186 -0.61 -14.96 -13.43
N GLY A 187 0.29 -14.20 -12.83
CA GLY A 187 1.66 -14.07 -13.35
C GLY A 187 2.43 -12.93 -12.70
N THR A 188 3.72 -12.88 -13.00
CA THR A 188 4.59 -11.76 -12.65
C THR A 188 4.87 -10.95 -13.91
N TYR A 189 4.60 -9.65 -13.85
CA TYR A 189 4.75 -8.72 -14.95
C TYR A 189 5.95 -7.81 -14.71
N ARG A 190 6.70 -7.50 -15.76
CA ARG A 190 7.88 -6.62 -15.74
C ARG A 190 7.72 -5.47 -16.70
#